data_5ebf5cab2eef09741b3bcc04aefdf3d9
#
_entry.id   5ebf5cab2eef09741b3bcc04aefdf3d9
#
_cell.length_a   1.000
_cell.length_b   1.000
_cell.length_c   1.000
_cell.angle_alpha   90.00
_cell.angle_beta   90.00
_cell.angle_gamma   90.00
#
_symmetry.space_group_name_H-M   'P 1'
#
loop_
_entity.id
_entity.type
_entity.pdbx_description
1 polymer ?
#
loop_
_entity_poly.entity_id
_entity_poly.type
_entity_poly.pdbx_seq_one_letter_code
_entity_poly.pdbx_strand_id
1 'polypeptide(L)'
;MEKIFIIGDNEPLMSELSELFTEKYDIADELDETVNIIFELTNFNKEIKFNILNFIDEKNSKAVLISSSLCIRALEQSANSKYPARIVGAALYQGFSEMAGIELSKSDLTSPDSYEKAKKIFEDAGKKVYLVTDRPGMISLRIISMIINEAYLVLQEGTSNKEDIDTAMKLGTNYPYGPIEWSEKLGVELIYNILKTMLEEYGDDRYRITPLLKEKYLSGI
;
A
#
# COMPACT_ATOMS: atom_id res chain seq x y z
N MET A 1 -2.75 16.68 22.14
CA MET A 1 -3.08 15.63 21.15
C MET A 1 -1.86 15.50 20.26
N GLU A 2 -1.44 14.28 19.89
CA GLU A 2 -0.35 14.13 18.92
C GLU A 2 -0.80 14.60 17.55
N LYS A 3 0.15 15.19 16.79
CA LYS A 3 -0.13 15.73 15.46
C LYS A 3 0.25 14.74 14.38
N ILE A 4 -0.65 14.56 13.41
CA ILE A 4 -0.43 13.78 12.18
C ILE A 4 -0.33 14.74 10.99
N PHE A 5 0.64 14.49 10.11
CA PHE A 5 0.72 15.10 8.79
C PHE A 5 0.59 14.02 7.72
N ILE A 6 -0.21 14.28 6.69
CA ILE A 6 -0.48 13.32 5.60
C ILE A 6 -0.03 13.94 4.28
N ILE A 7 0.77 13.20 3.51
CA ILE A 7 1.33 13.66 2.24
C ILE A 7 1.40 12.50 1.23
N GLY A 8 1.26 12.80 -0.03
CA GLY A 8 1.37 11.82 -1.12
C GLY A 8 0.73 12.30 -2.42
N ASP A 9 0.58 11.41 -3.37
CA ASP A 9 -0.02 11.65 -4.70
C ASP A 9 -1.41 11.03 -4.87
N ASN A 10 -2.05 10.56 -3.77
CA ASN A 10 -3.35 9.88 -3.76
C ASN A 10 -4.33 10.62 -2.85
N GLU A 11 -5.04 11.62 -3.38
CA GLU A 11 -6.00 12.42 -2.60
C GLU A 11 -7.12 11.60 -1.94
N PRO A 12 -7.77 10.61 -2.60
CA PRO A 12 -8.77 9.78 -1.93
C PRO A 12 -8.23 9.03 -0.71
N LEU A 13 -7.01 8.48 -0.80
CA LEU A 13 -6.37 7.79 0.32
C LEU A 13 -5.97 8.76 1.44
N MET A 14 -5.55 9.99 1.10
CA MET A 14 -5.26 11.03 2.10
C MET A 14 -6.53 11.40 2.88
N SER A 15 -7.67 11.56 2.20
CA SER A 15 -8.97 11.83 2.83
C SER A 15 -9.38 10.68 3.75
N GLU A 16 -9.27 9.43 3.28
CA GLU A 16 -9.59 8.23 4.06
C GLU A 16 -8.77 8.13 5.36
N LEU A 17 -7.46 8.43 5.29
CA LEU A 17 -6.61 8.47 6.49
C LEU A 17 -6.99 9.61 7.43
N SER A 18 -7.25 10.80 6.90
CA SER A 18 -7.68 11.95 7.69
C SER A 18 -8.96 11.64 8.47
N GLU A 19 -9.95 11.05 7.80
CA GLU A 19 -11.21 10.63 8.45
C GLU A 19 -10.98 9.58 9.55
N LEU A 20 -10.09 8.59 9.31
CA LEU A 20 -9.79 7.54 10.27
C LEU A 20 -9.19 8.08 11.58
N PHE A 21 -8.37 9.14 11.50
CA PHE A 21 -7.57 9.60 12.63
C PHE A 21 -8.07 10.90 13.27
N THR A 22 -8.95 11.68 12.64
CA THR A 22 -9.36 13.03 13.10
C THR A 22 -10.01 13.06 14.47
N GLU A 23 -10.62 11.96 14.94
CA GLU A 23 -11.23 11.91 16.28
C GLU A 23 -10.20 11.84 17.42
N LYS A 24 -8.99 11.31 17.15
CA LYS A 24 -7.95 11.00 18.16
C LYS A 24 -6.68 11.81 18.01
N TYR A 25 -6.45 12.38 16.85
CA TYR A 25 -5.23 13.10 16.50
C TYR A 25 -5.55 14.47 15.90
N ASP A 26 -4.62 15.38 15.99
CA ASP A 26 -4.68 16.70 15.35
C ASP A 26 -4.08 16.57 13.93
N ILE A 27 -4.87 16.77 12.89
CA ILE A 27 -4.41 16.71 11.51
C ILE A 27 -3.80 18.07 11.14
N ALA A 28 -2.49 18.08 10.93
CA ALA A 28 -1.75 19.30 10.63
C ALA A 28 -1.84 19.65 9.14
N ASP A 29 -2.07 20.93 8.84
CA ASP A 29 -2.09 21.46 7.48
C ASP A 29 -0.66 21.64 6.91
N GLU A 30 0.33 21.84 7.78
CA GLU A 30 1.73 22.04 7.40
C GLU A 30 2.67 21.12 8.18
N LEU A 31 3.77 20.73 7.54
CA LEU A 31 4.82 19.92 8.17
C LEU A 31 5.86 20.79 8.85
N ASP A 32 5.99 20.62 10.16
CA ASP A 32 7.02 21.24 11.00
C ASP A 32 7.56 20.26 12.05
N GLU A 33 8.49 20.71 12.91
CA GLU A 33 9.08 19.91 13.99
C GLU A 33 8.10 19.54 15.12
N THR A 34 6.86 20.08 15.13
CA THR A 34 5.82 19.74 16.14
C THR A 34 4.99 18.52 15.74
N VAL A 35 5.06 18.10 14.48
CA VAL A 35 4.41 16.88 13.98
C VAL A 35 5.08 15.66 14.58
N ASN A 36 4.26 14.71 15.05
CA ASN A 36 4.71 13.49 15.73
C ASN A 36 4.66 12.25 14.84
N ILE A 37 3.78 12.26 13.85
CA ILE A 37 3.47 11.13 12.96
C ILE A 37 3.30 11.68 11.55
N ILE A 38 3.96 11.05 10.59
CA ILE A 38 3.82 11.40 9.17
C ILE A 38 3.34 10.17 8.42
N PHE A 39 2.28 10.32 7.61
CA PHE A 39 1.87 9.34 6.63
C PHE A 39 2.28 9.78 5.24
N GLU A 40 3.04 8.95 4.55
CA GLU A 40 3.46 9.16 3.17
C GLU A 40 2.82 8.10 2.26
N LEU A 41 2.05 8.52 1.26
CA LEU A 41 1.08 7.69 0.55
C LEU A 41 1.38 7.44 -0.93
N THR A 42 2.56 7.80 -1.41
CA THR A 42 2.96 7.51 -2.79
C THR A 42 3.28 6.03 -2.97
N ASN A 43 2.56 5.35 -3.87
CA ASN A 43 2.72 3.90 -4.07
C ASN A 43 3.66 3.52 -5.22
N PHE A 44 3.66 4.26 -6.33
CA PHE A 44 4.27 3.77 -7.58
C PHE A 44 5.42 4.64 -8.08
N ASN A 45 5.32 5.95 -7.92
CA ASN A 45 6.28 6.88 -8.49
C ASN A 45 7.47 7.11 -7.55
N LYS A 46 8.61 6.47 -7.86
CA LYS A 46 9.84 6.57 -7.06
C LYS A 46 10.38 8.00 -6.99
N GLU A 47 10.31 8.74 -8.08
CA GLU A 47 10.82 10.13 -8.12
C GLU A 47 10.00 11.03 -7.17
N ILE A 48 8.67 10.98 -7.27
CA ILE A 48 7.79 11.72 -6.37
C ILE A 48 8.05 11.31 -4.93
N LYS A 49 8.07 10.00 -4.65
CA LYS A 49 8.31 9.48 -3.30
C LYS A 49 9.62 9.98 -2.69
N PHE A 50 10.71 9.90 -3.42
CA PHE A 50 12.02 10.33 -2.89
C PHE A 50 12.11 11.86 -2.75
N ASN A 51 11.45 12.63 -3.60
CA ASN A 51 11.31 14.07 -3.41
C ASN A 51 10.51 14.40 -2.14
N ILE A 52 9.41 13.68 -1.88
CA ILE A 52 8.64 13.82 -0.65
C ILE A 52 9.46 13.41 0.57
N LEU A 53 10.21 12.31 0.53
CA LEU A 53 11.09 11.89 1.63
C LEU A 53 12.16 12.95 1.94
N ASN A 54 12.78 13.53 0.93
CA ASN A 54 13.73 14.63 1.11
C ASN A 54 13.09 15.85 1.77
N PHE A 55 11.89 16.24 1.30
CA PHE A 55 11.12 17.33 1.91
C PHE A 55 10.79 17.03 3.38
N ILE A 56 10.34 15.82 3.69
CA ILE A 56 10.05 15.39 5.06
C ILE A 56 11.31 15.45 5.93
N ASP A 57 12.45 14.97 5.42
CA ASP A 57 13.74 14.96 6.14
C ASP A 57 14.28 16.37 6.43
N GLU A 58 13.95 17.35 5.59
CA GLU A 58 14.31 18.75 5.78
C GLU A 58 13.44 19.46 6.82
N LYS A 59 12.16 19.08 6.90
CA LYS A 59 11.18 19.76 7.75
C LYS A 59 11.01 19.14 9.12
N ASN A 60 11.24 17.84 9.24
CA ASN A 60 11.04 17.12 10.48
C ASN A 60 12.01 15.94 10.60
N SER A 61 12.79 15.92 11.68
CA SER A 61 13.81 14.88 11.92
C SER A 61 13.37 13.80 12.91
N LYS A 62 12.20 13.94 13.56
CA LYS A 62 11.84 13.17 14.76
C LYS A 62 10.57 12.33 14.62
N ALA A 63 9.62 12.78 13.80
CA ALA A 63 8.35 12.09 13.63
C ALA A 63 8.55 10.66 13.13
N VAL A 64 7.75 9.71 13.61
CA VAL A 64 7.68 8.41 12.95
C VAL A 64 7.09 8.60 11.55
N LEU A 65 7.70 7.98 10.57
CA LEU A 65 7.26 8.02 9.17
C LEU A 65 6.65 6.67 8.81
N ILE A 66 5.33 6.63 8.66
CA ILE A 66 4.56 5.48 8.19
C ILE A 66 4.33 5.67 6.71
N SER A 67 5.01 4.89 5.90
CA SER A 67 5.02 5.09 4.47
C SER A 67 4.47 3.90 3.72
N SER A 68 3.67 4.15 2.68
CA SER A 68 3.21 3.09 1.80
C SER A 68 4.41 2.35 1.18
N SER A 69 4.46 1.03 1.35
CA SER A 69 5.58 0.20 0.85
C SER A 69 5.12 -1.00 0.03
N LEU A 70 4.02 -0.81 -0.71
CA LEU A 70 3.47 -1.84 -1.59
C LEU A 70 4.34 -2.09 -2.83
N CYS A 71 4.86 -1.02 -3.44
CA CYS A 71 5.73 -1.11 -4.61
C CYS A 71 7.15 -0.59 -4.38
N ILE A 72 7.35 0.31 -3.39
CA ILE A 72 8.66 0.86 -3.04
C ILE A 72 8.95 0.45 -1.60
N ARG A 73 9.80 -0.54 -1.41
CA ARG A 73 10.05 -1.19 -0.12
C ARG A 73 10.56 -0.22 0.96
N ALA A 74 10.25 -0.51 2.22
CA ALA A 74 10.72 0.27 3.36
C ALA A 74 12.26 0.35 3.41
N LEU A 75 12.98 -0.71 3.02
CA LEU A 75 14.44 -0.69 2.91
C LEU A 75 14.92 0.30 1.85
N GLU A 76 14.28 0.33 0.67
CA GLU A 76 14.65 1.25 -0.41
C GLU A 76 14.40 2.71 -0.01
N GLN A 77 13.29 2.97 0.68
CA GLN A 77 12.98 4.28 1.25
C GLN A 77 13.99 4.68 2.33
N SER A 78 14.32 3.76 3.23
CA SER A 78 15.30 3.97 4.29
C SER A 78 16.70 4.30 3.74
N ALA A 79 17.09 3.66 2.64
CA ALA A 79 18.38 3.92 1.99
C ALA A 79 18.46 5.33 1.35
N ASN A 80 17.32 5.96 1.08
CA ASN A 80 17.20 7.30 0.49
C ASN A 80 16.82 8.40 1.50
N SER A 81 16.76 8.08 2.80
CA SER A 81 16.41 9.03 3.87
C SER A 81 17.61 9.35 4.75
N LYS A 82 17.69 10.61 5.25
CA LYS A 82 18.66 11.02 6.27
C LYS A 82 18.38 10.37 7.63
N TYR A 83 17.13 9.96 7.87
CA TYR A 83 16.68 9.39 9.15
C TYR A 83 16.02 8.02 8.96
N PRO A 84 16.76 7.00 8.51
CA PRO A 84 16.19 5.69 8.11
C PRO A 84 15.50 4.96 9.27
N ALA A 85 15.94 5.18 10.50
CA ALA A 85 15.46 4.46 11.69
C ALA A 85 13.98 4.73 12.02
N ARG A 86 13.40 5.82 11.49
CA ARG A 86 12.01 6.23 11.75
C ARG A 86 10.99 5.69 10.75
N ILE A 87 11.44 5.04 9.66
CA ILE A 87 10.58 4.61 8.55
C ILE A 87 9.99 3.23 8.85
N VAL A 88 8.67 3.17 8.80
CA VAL A 88 7.89 1.93 8.93
C VAL A 88 7.04 1.78 7.66
N GLY A 89 7.18 0.67 6.97
CA GLY A 89 6.37 0.36 5.81
C GLY A 89 4.96 -0.06 6.20
N ALA A 90 3.96 0.33 5.42
CA ALA A 90 2.57 -0.05 5.65
C ALA A 90 1.85 -0.38 4.33
N ALA A 91 0.87 -1.28 4.39
CA ALA A 91 -0.02 -1.59 3.28
C ALA A 91 -1.13 -0.54 3.20
N LEU A 92 -0.80 0.65 2.67
CA LEU A 92 -1.73 1.76 2.53
C LEU A 92 -2.21 1.85 1.07
N TYR A 93 -3.49 1.63 0.87
CA TYR A 93 -4.19 1.70 -0.40
C TYR A 93 -5.64 2.10 -0.16
N GLN A 94 -6.31 2.64 -1.17
CA GLN A 94 -7.70 3.07 -1.04
C GLN A 94 -8.62 1.92 -0.61
N GLY A 95 -9.43 2.13 0.42
CA GLY A 95 -10.30 1.14 1.04
C GLY A 95 -9.66 0.32 2.17
N PHE A 96 -8.38 0.61 2.54
CA PHE A 96 -7.74 -0.11 3.65
C PHE A 96 -8.43 0.14 5.00
N SER A 97 -9.12 1.26 5.16
CA SER A 97 -9.82 1.61 6.39
C SER A 97 -10.99 0.66 6.71
N GLU A 98 -11.59 0.04 5.70
CA GLU A 98 -12.63 -0.98 5.86
C GLU A 98 -12.09 -2.33 6.36
N MET A 99 -10.78 -2.55 6.23
CA MET A 99 -10.14 -3.81 6.63
C MET A 99 -9.95 -3.88 8.14
N ALA A 100 -10.26 -5.02 8.75
CA ALA A 100 -10.07 -5.24 10.20
C ALA A 100 -8.59 -5.26 10.63
N GLY A 101 -7.67 -5.43 9.69
CA GLY A 101 -6.24 -5.49 9.95
C GLY A 101 -5.42 -4.69 8.97
N ILE A 102 -4.16 -4.43 9.35
CA ILE A 102 -3.18 -3.78 8.50
C ILE A 102 -1.84 -4.51 8.58
N GLU A 103 -1.16 -4.60 7.45
CA GLU A 103 0.18 -5.15 7.35
C GLU A 103 1.21 -4.01 7.50
N LEU A 104 2.12 -4.16 8.47
CA LEU A 104 3.26 -3.29 8.66
C LEU A 104 4.55 -4.06 8.37
N SER A 105 5.49 -3.42 7.74
CA SER A 105 6.84 -3.95 7.52
C SER A 105 7.90 -3.03 8.11
N LYS A 106 9.07 -3.59 8.38
CA LYS A 106 10.25 -2.85 8.79
C LYS A 106 11.47 -3.35 8.03
N SER A 107 12.37 -2.43 7.74
CA SER A 107 13.72 -2.75 7.26
C SER A 107 14.64 -3.05 8.44
N ASP A 108 15.83 -3.56 8.17
CA ASP A 108 16.88 -3.73 9.18
C ASP A 108 17.36 -2.40 9.80
N LEU A 109 17.05 -1.28 9.14
CA LEU A 109 17.36 0.06 9.61
C LEU A 109 16.27 0.67 10.51
N THR A 110 15.07 0.12 10.50
CA THR A 110 13.92 0.62 11.28
C THR A 110 14.14 0.36 12.78
N SER A 111 14.02 1.41 13.61
CA SER A 111 14.13 1.24 15.05
C SER A 111 12.93 0.50 15.65
N PRO A 112 13.12 -0.28 16.74
CA PRO A 112 12.02 -0.90 17.46
C PRO A 112 10.97 0.11 17.94
N ASP A 113 11.41 1.27 18.43
CA ASP A 113 10.52 2.32 18.94
C ASP A 113 9.62 2.89 17.84
N SER A 114 10.16 3.10 16.65
CA SER A 114 9.38 3.58 15.50
C SER A 114 8.31 2.57 15.08
N TYR A 115 8.67 1.28 15.06
CA TYR A 115 7.73 0.22 14.76
C TYR A 115 6.61 0.13 15.82
N GLU A 116 6.96 0.12 17.11
CA GLU A 116 5.95 0.04 18.18
C GLU A 116 5.03 1.26 18.19
N LYS A 117 5.56 2.45 17.87
CA LYS A 117 4.76 3.66 17.72
C LYS A 117 3.79 3.54 16.55
N ALA A 118 4.24 3.11 15.38
CA ALA A 118 3.40 2.90 14.21
C ALA A 118 2.31 1.83 14.46
N LYS A 119 2.68 0.74 15.11
CA LYS A 119 1.75 -0.33 15.51
C LYS A 119 0.66 0.22 16.41
N LYS A 120 1.04 0.95 17.46
CA LYS A 120 0.09 1.53 18.42
C LYS A 120 -0.92 2.46 17.75
N ILE A 121 -0.52 3.29 16.79
CA ILE A 121 -1.40 4.21 16.06
C ILE A 121 -2.55 3.43 15.39
N PHE A 122 -2.25 2.32 14.72
CA PHE A 122 -3.28 1.51 14.08
C PHE A 122 -4.11 0.69 15.07
N GLU A 123 -3.52 0.20 16.15
CA GLU A 123 -4.25 -0.47 17.24
C GLU A 123 -5.24 0.50 17.92
N ASP A 124 -4.84 1.75 18.15
CA ASP A 124 -5.70 2.81 18.68
C ASP A 124 -6.85 3.15 17.70
N ALA A 125 -6.66 2.96 16.40
CA ALA A 125 -7.70 3.03 15.37
C ALA A 125 -8.55 1.75 15.26
N GLY A 126 -8.37 0.77 16.16
CA GLY A 126 -9.14 -0.47 16.19
C GLY A 126 -8.69 -1.54 15.20
N LYS A 127 -7.52 -1.38 14.57
CA LYS A 127 -7.00 -2.34 13.59
C LYS A 127 -6.09 -3.38 14.24
N LYS A 128 -6.20 -4.62 13.79
CA LYS A 128 -5.22 -5.65 14.11
C LYS A 128 -3.98 -5.48 13.25
N VAL A 129 -2.81 -5.37 13.88
CA VAL A 129 -1.55 -5.17 13.17
C VAL A 129 -0.84 -6.50 12.94
N TYR A 130 -0.38 -6.72 11.71
CA TYR A 130 0.41 -7.87 11.31
C TYR A 130 1.79 -7.39 10.87
N LEU A 131 2.85 -7.84 11.57
CA LEU A 131 4.21 -7.63 11.12
C LEU A 131 4.53 -8.61 9.99
N VAL A 132 4.93 -8.07 8.85
CA VAL A 132 5.29 -8.84 7.66
C VAL A 132 6.70 -8.50 7.19
N THR A 133 7.29 -9.37 6.38
CA THR A 133 8.57 -9.08 5.74
C THR A 133 8.40 -7.98 4.71
N ASP A 134 9.38 -7.08 4.62
CA ASP A 134 9.41 -5.98 3.65
C ASP A 134 9.61 -6.52 2.21
N ARG A 135 8.51 -6.77 1.53
CA ARG A 135 8.44 -7.31 0.17
C ARG A 135 7.29 -6.67 -0.62
N PRO A 136 7.41 -6.54 -1.96
CA PRO A 136 6.35 -5.97 -2.79
C PRO A 136 5.01 -6.66 -2.60
N GLY A 137 3.94 -5.85 -2.48
CA GLY A 137 2.56 -6.31 -2.28
C GLY A 137 2.30 -6.90 -0.89
N MET A 138 3.32 -7.00 -0.02
CA MET A 138 3.25 -7.62 1.30
C MET A 138 2.62 -9.03 1.25
N ILE A 139 1.57 -9.33 2.00
CA ILE A 139 0.88 -10.65 1.94
C ILE A 139 -0.39 -10.55 1.10
N SER A 140 -1.34 -9.71 1.54
CA SER A 140 -2.70 -9.73 1.00
C SER A 140 -2.73 -9.30 -0.46
N LEU A 141 -2.15 -8.15 -0.78
CA LEU A 141 -2.16 -7.63 -2.15
C LEU A 141 -1.27 -8.43 -3.09
N ARG A 142 -0.19 -9.04 -2.60
CA ARG A 142 0.61 -9.99 -3.37
C ARG A 142 -0.23 -11.17 -3.86
N ILE A 143 -1.01 -11.79 -2.97
CA ILE A 143 -1.85 -12.95 -3.31
C ILE A 143 -3.02 -12.53 -4.21
N ILE A 144 -3.72 -11.46 -3.83
CA ILE A 144 -4.89 -10.96 -4.58
C ILE A 144 -4.48 -10.53 -6.00
N SER A 145 -3.36 -9.84 -6.17
CA SER A 145 -2.86 -9.45 -7.49
C SER A 145 -2.59 -10.64 -8.41
N MET A 146 -2.08 -11.74 -7.87
CA MET A 146 -1.87 -12.99 -8.63
C MET A 146 -3.20 -13.63 -9.03
N ILE A 147 -4.18 -13.65 -8.14
CA ILE A 147 -5.52 -14.19 -8.42
C ILE A 147 -6.21 -13.34 -9.50
N ILE A 148 -6.12 -12.03 -9.41
CA ILE A 148 -6.65 -11.10 -10.41
C ILE A 148 -5.97 -11.31 -11.77
N ASN A 149 -4.64 -11.41 -11.79
CA ASN A 149 -3.89 -11.65 -13.03
C ASN A 149 -4.29 -12.94 -13.73
N GLU A 150 -4.50 -14.02 -12.96
CA GLU A 150 -5.00 -15.31 -13.49
C GLU A 150 -6.43 -15.16 -14.02
N ALA A 151 -7.32 -14.46 -13.33
CA ALA A 151 -8.69 -14.22 -13.81
C ALA A 151 -8.73 -13.44 -15.14
N TYR A 152 -7.83 -12.46 -15.31
CA TYR A 152 -7.66 -11.78 -16.59
C TYR A 152 -7.12 -12.69 -17.70
N LEU A 153 -6.30 -13.70 -17.35
CA LEU A 153 -5.83 -14.70 -18.30
C LEU A 153 -6.97 -15.60 -18.76
N VAL A 154 -7.78 -16.12 -17.83
CA VAL A 154 -9.00 -16.92 -18.10
C VAL A 154 -9.95 -16.15 -19.02
N LEU A 155 -10.14 -14.85 -18.74
CA LEU A 155 -10.99 -13.98 -19.56
C LEU A 155 -10.40 -13.78 -20.97
N GLN A 156 -9.08 -13.53 -21.07
CA GLN A 156 -8.37 -13.35 -22.35
C GLN A 156 -8.43 -14.60 -23.24
N GLU A 157 -8.33 -15.78 -22.64
CA GLU A 157 -8.40 -17.06 -23.36
C GLU A 157 -9.82 -17.45 -23.75
N GLY A 158 -10.83 -16.69 -23.33
CA GLY A 158 -12.22 -16.96 -23.61
C GLY A 158 -12.76 -18.22 -22.90
N THR A 159 -12.10 -18.67 -21.84
CA THR A 159 -12.53 -19.81 -21.05
C THR A 159 -13.84 -19.53 -20.33
N SER A 160 -14.06 -18.29 -19.86
CA SER A 160 -15.29 -17.85 -19.23
C SER A 160 -15.49 -16.33 -19.37
N ASN A 161 -16.66 -15.81 -19.03
CA ASN A 161 -16.96 -14.38 -18.93
C ASN A 161 -16.69 -13.87 -17.50
N LYS A 162 -16.73 -12.54 -17.32
CA LYS A 162 -16.43 -11.87 -16.05
C LYS A 162 -17.34 -12.32 -14.90
N GLU A 163 -18.63 -12.37 -15.17
CA GLU A 163 -19.69 -12.69 -14.22
C GLU A 163 -19.55 -14.12 -13.67
N ASP A 164 -19.25 -15.07 -14.57
CA ASP A 164 -19.07 -16.47 -14.20
C ASP A 164 -17.75 -16.69 -13.43
N ILE A 165 -16.66 -16.01 -13.83
CA ILE A 165 -15.39 -16.03 -13.10
C ILE A 165 -15.60 -15.56 -11.65
N ASP A 166 -16.23 -14.40 -11.47
CA ASP A 166 -16.47 -13.83 -10.15
C ASP A 166 -17.42 -14.73 -9.32
N THR A 167 -18.46 -15.24 -9.93
CA THR A 167 -19.41 -16.14 -9.26
C THR A 167 -18.72 -17.43 -8.81
N ALA A 168 -17.96 -18.07 -9.69
CA ALA A 168 -17.22 -19.30 -9.38
C ALA A 168 -16.26 -19.11 -8.22
N MET A 169 -15.50 -18.00 -8.19
CA MET A 169 -14.55 -17.70 -7.12
C MET A 169 -15.25 -17.35 -5.81
N LYS A 170 -16.32 -16.57 -5.82
CA LYS A 170 -17.10 -16.29 -4.60
C LYS A 170 -17.70 -17.56 -3.99
N LEU A 171 -18.31 -18.41 -4.80
CA LEU A 171 -18.96 -19.64 -4.32
C LEU A 171 -17.95 -20.76 -3.99
N GLY A 172 -16.90 -20.90 -4.79
CA GLY A 172 -15.93 -21.99 -4.63
C GLY A 172 -14.90 -21.76 -3.52
N THR A 173 -14.54 -20.52 -3.25
CA THR A 173 -13.49 -20.17 -2.26
C THR A 173 -14.00 -19.34 -1.09
N ASN A 174 -15.29 -18.98 -1.09
CA ASN A 174 -15.91 -18.10 -0.07
C ASN A 174 -15.22 -16.73 0.05
N TYR A 175 -14.72 -16.21 -1.06
CA TYR A 175 -14.16 -14.85 -1.09
C TYR A 175 -15.29 -13.80 -1.03
N PRO A 176 -15.06 -12.64 -0.38
CA PRO A 176 -16.08 -11.59 -0.30
C PRO A 176 -16.38 -10.94 -1.66
N TYR A 177 -15.42 -10.98 -2.56
CA TYR A 177 -15.50 -10.44 -3.91
C TYR A 177 -14.91 -11.43 -4.92
N GLY A 178 -15.39 -11.37 -6.16
CA GLY A 178 -14.73 -12.06 -7.26
C GLY A 178 -13.46 -11.32 -7.70
N PRO A 179 -12.55 -11.97 -8.43
CA PRO A 179 -11.27 -11.36 -8.80
C PRO A 179 -11.41 -10.16 -9.74
N ILE A 180 -12.39 -10.16 -10.66
CA ILE A 180 -12.65 -9.01 -11.54
C ILE A 180 -13.24 -7.86 -10.71
N GLU A 181 -14.21 -8.15 -9.84
CA GLU A 181 -14.79 -7.19 -8.90
C GLU A 181 -13.69 -6.59 -7.97
N TRP A 182 -12.75 -7.41 -7.49
CA TRP A 182 -11.59 -6.91 -6.73
C TRP A 182 -10.71 -5.95 -7.55
N SER A 183 -10.47 -6.25 -8.83
CA SER A 183 -9.66 -5.38 -9.67
C SER A 183 -10.29 -3.99 -9.87
N GLU A 184 -11.63 -3.95 -9.92
CA GLU A 184 -12.38 -2.68 -10.01
C GLU A 184 -12.33 -1.89 -8.69
N LYS A 185 -12.44 -2.58 -7.54
CA LYS A 185 -12.39 -1.95 -6.20
C LYS A 185 -10.99 -1.45 -5.82
N LEU A 186 -9.96 -2.24 -6.09
CA LEU A 186 -8.57 -1.90 -5.74
C LEU A 186 -7.91 -0.96 -6.77
N GLY A 187 -8.47 -0.93 -7.97
CA GLY A 187 -7.90 -0.24 -9.12
C GLY A 187 -6.86 -1.08 -9.87
N VAL A 188 -7.03 -1.17 -11.18
CA VAL A 188 -6.14 -1.90 -12.09
C VAL A 188 -4.69 -1.38 -11.99
N GLU A 189 -4.52 -0.08 -11.76
CA GLU A 189 -3.21 0.53 -11.62
C GLU A 189 -2.41 -0.04 -10.44
N LEU A 190 -3.04 -0.21 -9.28
CA LEU A 190 -2.40 -0.80 -8.10
C LEU A 190 -1.96 -2.24 -8.38
N ILE A 191 -2.86 -3.05 -8.95
CA ILE A 191 -2.58 -4.46 -9.27
C ILE A 191 -1.44 -4.57 -10.28
N TYR A 192 -1.49 -3.79 -11.36
CA TYR A 192 -0.46 -3.78 -12.40
C TYR A 192 0.92 -3.42 -11.81
N ASN A 193 1.01 -2.36 -11.01
CA ASN A 193 2.28 -1.92 -10.44
C ASN A 193 2.83 -2.90 -9.39
N ILE A 194 1.99 -3.57 -8.60
CA ILE A 194 2.43 -4.64 -7.68
C ILE A 194 3.03 -5.81 -8.47
N LEU A 195 2.33 -6.30 -9.50
CA LEU A 195 2.83 -7.40 -10.35
C LEU A 195 4.13 -7.02 -11.06
N LYS A 196 4.20 -5.81 -11.61
CA LYS A 196 5.40 -5.26 -12.25
C LYS A 196 6.58 -5.24 -11.26
N THR A 197 6.37 -4.71 -10.07
CA THR A 197 7.42 -4.64 -9.05
C THR A 197 7.86 -6.04 -8.60
N MET A 198 6.92 -6.99 -8.46
CA MET A 198 7.27 -8.38 -8.15
C MET A 198 8.09 -9.03 -9.27
N LEU A 199 7.72 -8.79 -10.53
CA LEU A 199 8.48 -9.31 -11.67
C LEU A 199 9.90 -8.73 -11.71
N GLU A 200 10.05 -7.42 -11.50
CA GLU A 200 11.34 -6.74 -11.46
C GLU A 200 12.22 -7.21 -10.28
N GLU A 201 11.63 -7.41 -9.10
CA GLU A 201 12.36 -7.83 -7.90
C GLU A 201 12.82 -9.29 -7.95
N TYR A 202 11.97 -10.19 -8.48
CA TYR A 202 12.22 -11.64 -8.41
C TYR A 202 12.69 -12.26 -9.73
N GLY A 203 12.43 -11.61 -10.86
CA GLY A 203 12.76 -12.12 -12.20
C GLY A 203 12.07 -13.46 -12.53
N ASP A 204 10.95 -13.76 -11.88
CA ASP A 204 10.23 -15.03 -12.04
C ASP A 204 9.00 -14.84 -12.93
N ASP A 205 8.90 -15.65 -13.98
CA ASP A 205 7.81 -15.58 -14.98
C ASP A 205 6.40 -15.75 -14.37
N ARG A 206 6.28 -16.31 -13.16
CA ARG A 206 4.98 -16.38 -12.46
C ARG A 206 4.33 -15.03 -12.25
N TYR A 207 5.11 -13.95 -12.22
CA TYR A 207 4.63 -12.57 -12.04
C TYR A 207 4.42 -11.85 -13.37
N ARG A 208 4.52 -12.55 -14.49
CA ARG A 208 4.28 -11.97 -15.82
C ARG A 208 2.84 -11.46 -15.92
N ILE A 209 2.72 -10.21 -16.29
CA ILE A 209 1.42 -9.54 -16.40
C ILE A 209 0.70 -10.02 -17.65
N THR A 210 -0.55 -10.42 -17.47
CA THR A 210 -1.44 -10.80 -18.57
C THR A 210 -1.64 -9.63 -19.54
N PRO A 211 -1.54 -9.84 -20.88
CA PRO A 211 -1.75 -8.77 -21.86
C PRO A 211 -3.04 -7.99 -21.67
N LEU A 212 -4.16 -8.65 -21.40
CA LEU A 212 -5.44 -8.01 -21.18
C LEU A 212 -5.43 -7.08 -19.94
N LEU A 213 -4.78 -7.48 -18.83
CA LEU A 213 -4.63 -6.63 -17.64
C LEU A 213 -3.77 -5.40 -17.98
N LYS A 214 -2.70 -5.59 -18.77
CA LYS A 214 -1.84 -4.49 -19.23
C LYS A 214 -2.60 -3.52 -20.15
N GLU A 215 -3.44 -4.03 -21.05
CA GLU A 215 -4.30 -3.21 -21.90
C GLU A 215 -5.27 -2.36 -21.08
N LYS A 216 -5.88 -2.96 -20.05
CA LYS A 216 -6.75 -2.25 -19.10
C LYS A 216 -6.00 -1.12 -18.38
N TYR A 217 -4.81 -1.40 -17.87
CA TYR A 217 -3.96 -0.40 -17.25
C TYR A 217 -3.63 0.77 -18.21
N LEU A 218 -3.23 0.46 -19.44
CA LEU A 218 -2.85 1.47 -20.43
C LEU A 218 -4.04 2.31 -20.94
N SER A 219 -5.24 1.75 -20.94
CA SER A 219 -6.46 2.45 -21.37
C SER A 219 -7.08 3.32 -20.27
N GLY A 220 -6.66 3.16 -19.01
CA GLY A 220 -7.23 3.88 -17.87
C GLY A 220 -8.69 3.50 -17.57
N ILE A 221 -9.12 2.30 -17.99
CA ILE A 221 -10.50 1.82 -17.85
C ILE A 221 -10.55 0.64 -16.88
#